data_3fa2b2e4fec911109785225a789a1d56
#
_entry.id   3fa2b2e4fec911109785225a789a1d56
#
_cell.length_a   1.000
_cell.length_b   1.000
_cell.length_c   1.000
_cell.angle_alpha   90.00
_cell.angle_beta   90.00
_cell.angle_gamma   90.00
#
_symmetry.space_group_name_H-M   'P 1'
#
loop_
_entity.id
_entity.type
_entity.pdbx_description
1 polymer ?
#
loop_
_entity_poly.entity_id
_entity_poly.type
_entity_poly.pdbx_seq_one_letter_code
_entity_poly.pdbx_strand_id
1 'polypeptide(L)'
;MATRRQEKVARVVKEVVSDTIAHHLSDPRIEGFVSVTKVDMAPDLRSGEVYISIFGKDEAVQNRTFAAIEHAQRRIQSFLAKRLQSRFCPVLRFYRDEGFKKTLETMNLIDQAADELYDLEQEEDDLEYEDDDLENEGDETQP
;
A
#
# COMPACT_ATOMS: atom_id res chain seq x y z
N MET A 1 4.88 -13.64 20.99
CA MET A 1 4.16 -14.25 19.86
C MET A 1 2.66 -14.06 20.02
N ALA A 2 1.96 -13.71 18.96
CA ALA A 2 0.49 -13.63 18.98
C ALA A 2 -0.11 -15.04 19.09
N THR A 3 -1.12 -15.19 19.94
CA THR A 3 -1.86 -16.44 20.05
C THR A 3 -2.85 -16.58 18.89
N ARG A 4 -3.35 -17.78 18.68
CA ARG A 4 -4.40 -18.06 17.68
C ARG A 4 -5.62 -17.14 17.85
N ARG A 5 -6.01 -16.91 19.09
CA ARG A 5 -7.14 -16.06 19.42
C ARG A 5 -6.86 -14.59 19.07
N GLN A 6 -5.65 -14.09 19.35
CA GLN A 6 -5.23 -12.76 18.96
C GLN A 6 -5.24 -12.60 17.43
N GLU A 7 -4.72 -13.58 16.71
CA GLU A 7 -4.70 -13.56 15.23
C GLU A 7 -6.10 -13.58 14.63
N LYS A 8 -7.00 -14.38 15.20
CA LYS A 8 -8.39 -14.47 14.73
C LYS A 8 -9.13 -13.15 14.93
N VAL A 9 -8.99 -12.54 16.11
CA VAL A 9 -9.60 -11.23 16.39
C VAL A 9 -8.99 -10.14 15.53
N ALA A 10 -7.67 -10.16 15.34
CA ALA A 10 -6.99 -9.20 14.46
C ALA A 10 -7.51 -9.28 13.02
N ARG A 11 -7.78 -10.47 12.53
CA ARG A 11 -8.36 -10.67 11.19
C ARG A 11 -9.75 -10.05 11.08
N VAL A 12 -10.60 -10.29 12.07
CA VAL A 12 -11.96 -9.71 12.12
C VAL A 12 -11.88 -8.17 12.18
N VAL A 13 -10.99 -7.64 13.03
CA VAL A 13 -10.78 -6.19 13.13
C VAL A 13 -10.35 -5.61 11.78
N LYS A 14 -9.42 -6.24 11.12
CA LYS A 14 -8.95 -5.80 9.80
C LYS A 14 -10.08 -5.77 8.78
N GLU A 15 -10.90 -6.80 8.72
CA GLU A 15 -12.05 -6.87 7.82
C GLU A 15 -13.07 -5.78 8.11
N VAL A 16 -13.45 -5.61 9.38
CA VAL A 16 -14.45 -4.61 9.79
C VAL A 16 -13.96 -3.20 9.53
N VAL A 17 -12.72 -2.89 9.89
CA VAL A 17 -12.15 -1.55 9.67
C VAL A 17 -12.06 -1.25 8.17
N SER A 18 -11.57 -2.18 7.38
CA SER A 18 -11.47 -2.01 5.92
C SER A 18 -12.84 -1.78 5.29
N ASP A 19 -13.82 -2.59 5.64
CA ASP A 19 -15.18 -2.49 5.12
C ASP A 19 -15.86 -1.18 5.55
N THR A 20 -15.71 -0.80 6.82
CA THR A 20 -16.30 0.43 7.34
C THR A 20 -15.74 1.66 6.62
N ILE A 21 -14.42 1.73 6.44
CA ILE A 21 -13.78 2.84 5.74
C ILE A 21 -14.24 2.90 4.28
N ALA A 22 -14.32 1.75 3.61
CA ALA A 22 -14.69 1.68 2.21
C ALA A 22 -16.17 1.99 1.94
N HIS A 23 -17.07 1.59 2.83
CA HIS A 23 -18.51 1.58 2.52
C HIS A 23 -19.41 2.31 3.51
N HIS A 24 -18.96 2.55 4.74
CA HIS A 24 -19.83 3.08 5.79
C HIS A 24 -19.47 4.47 6.30
N LEU A 25 -18.38 5.03 5.83
CA LEU A 25 -17.98 6.39 6.17
C LEU A 25 -18.31 7.32 5.01
N SER A 26 -19.16 8.32 5.28
CA SER A 26 -19.57 9.33 4.29
C SER A 26 -18.83 10.65 4.46
N ASP A 27 -17.64 10.62 5.01
CA ASP A 27 -16.85 11.83 5.25
C ASP A 27 -16.13 12.25 3.96
N PRO A 28 -16.42 13.48 3.44
CA PRO A 28 -15.79 13.95 2.21
C PRO A 28 -14.28 14.19 2.34
N ARG A 29 -13.75 14.23 3.56
CA ARG A 29 -12.31 14.36 3.80
C ARG A 29 -11.55 13.06 3.50
N ILE A 30 -12.26 11.93 3.41
CA ILE A 30 -11.65 10.64 3.06
C ILE A 30 -11.53 10.56 1.55
N GLU A 31 -10.34 10.83 1.05
CA GLU A 31 -10.01 10.80 -0.36
C GLU A 31 -8.87 9.82 -0.61
N GLY A 32 -8.81 9.30 -1.83
CA GLY A 32 -7.76 8.37 -2.22
C GLY A 32 -8.04 6.94 -1.78
N PHE A 33 -7.01 6.13 -1.84
CA PHE A 33 -7.09 4.71 -1.48
C PHE A 33 -6.56 4.48 -0.06
N VAL A 34 -7.36 3.84 0.77
CA VAL A 34 -7.00 3.53 2.15
C VAL A 34 -6.91 2.01 2.31
N SER A 35 -5.80 1.55 2.85
CA SER A 35 -5.54 0.12 3.10
C SER A 35 -5.14 -0.11 4.54
N VAL A 36 -5.75 -1.10 5.18
CA VAL A 36 -5.32 -1.58 6.49
C VAL A 36 -4.20 -2.61 6.26
N THR A 37 -2.99 -2.25 6.68
CA THR A 37 -1.81 -3.08 6.42
C THR A 37 -1.54 -4.09 7.52
N LYS A 38 -1.87 -3.73 8.77
CA LYS A 38 -1.57 -4.58 9.92
C LYS A 38 -2.52 -4.26 11.07
N VAL A 39 -2.86 -5.28 11.84
CA VAL A 39 -3.59 -5.13 13.10
C VAL A 39 -2.87 -5.94 14.17
N ASP A 40 -2.43 -5.28 15.23
CA ASP A 40 -1.81 -5.90 16.40
C ASP A 40 -2.77 -5.83 17.60
N MET A 41 -3.20 -6.99 18.07
CA MET A 41 -4.06 -7.07 19.24
C MET A 41 -3.25 -7.28 20.50
N ALA A 42 -3.63 -6.62 21.60
CA ALA A 42 -3.05 -6.88 22.89
C ALA A 42 -3.42 -8.30 23.38
N PRO A 43 -2.57 -8.93 24.23
CA PRO A 43 -2.84 -10.28 24.73
C PRO A 43 -4.19 -10.45 25.45
N ASP A 44 -4.66 -9.40 26.12
CA ASP A 44 -5.95 -9.39 26.82
C ASP A 44 -7.14 -9.08 25.89
N LEU A 45 -6.89 -8.79 24.61
CA LEU A 45 -7.89 -8.44 23.60
C LEU A 45 -8.72 -7.19 23.93
N ARG A 46 -8.25 -6.34 24.83
CA ARG A 46 -8.92 -5.10 25.21
C ARG A 46 -8.53 -3.90 24.36
N SER A 47 -7.40 -3.98 23.69
CA SER A 47 -6.93 -2.93 22.81
C SER A 47 -6.29 -3.50 21.56
N GLY A 48 -6.26 -2.72 20.50
CA GLY A 48 -5.64 -3.09 19.25
C GLY A 48 -5.04 -1.89 18.54
N GLU A 49 -3.94 -2.10 17.86
CA GLU A 49 -3.28 -1.10 17.02
C GLU A 49 -3.57 -1.42 15.56
N VAL A 50 -4.14 -0.45 14.85
CA VAL A 50 -4.49 -0.59 13.43
C VAL A 50 -3.58 0.29 12.61
N TYR A 51 -2.80 -0.31 11.73
CA TYR A 51 -1.88 0.40 10.84
C TYR A 51 -2.54 0.61 9.49
N ILE A 52 -2.56 1.85 9.04
CA ILE A 52 -3.26 2.27 7.83
C ILE A 52 -2.30 2.93 6.88
N SER A 53 -2.31 2.48 5.63
CA SER A 53 -1.60 3.13 4.53
C SER A 53 -2.60 3.93 3.71
N ILE A 54 -2.28 5.18 3.41
CA ILE A 54 -3.14 6.08 2.66
C ILE A 54 -2.42 6.52 1.39
N PHE A 55 -3.03 6.25 0.23
CA PHE A 55 -2.55 6.67 -1.07
C PHE A 55 -3.40 7.84 -1.54
N GLY A 56 -2.89 9.04 -1.41
CA GLY A 56 -3.57 10.25 -1.82
C GLY A 56 -2.71 11.08 -2.75
N LYS A 57 -3.31 12.09 -3.34
CA LYS A 57 -2.70 12.99 -4.31
C LYS A 57 -1.48 13.72 -3.74
N ASP A 58 -1.56 14.17 -2.49
CA ASP A 58 -0.49 14.85 -1.80
C ASP A 58 -0.56 14.55 -0.29
N GLU A 59 0.44 15.03 0.45
CA GLU A 59 0.53 14.80 1.89
C GLU A 59 -0.62 15.45 2.67
N ALA A 60 -1.10 16.61 2.23
CA ALA A 60 -2.22 17.31 2.86
C ALA A 60 -3.50 16.46 2.78
N VAL A 61 -3.78 15.84 1.63
CA VAL A 61 -4.91 14.93 1.45
C VAL A 61 -4.76 13.71 2.34
N GLN A 62 -3.58 13.13 2.42
CA GLN A 62 -3.28 11.97 3.27
C GLN A 62 -3.51 12.30 4.75
N ASN A 63 -3.06 13.46 5.21
CA ASN A 63 -3.22 13.90 6.59
C ASN A 63 -4.70 14.13 6.95
N ARG A 64 -5.46 14.75 6.06
CA ARG A 64 -6.89 14.98 6.25
C ARG A 64 -7.67 13.66 6.29
N THR A 65 -7.33 12.73 5.41
CA THR A 65 -7.93 11.41 5.36
C THR A 65 -7.68 10.65 6.65
N PHE A 66 -6.46 10.66 7.15
CA PHE A 66 -6.11 10.01 8.41
C PHE A 66 -6.85 10.63 9.59
N ALA A 67 -6.90 11.95 9.68
CA ALA A 67 -7.65 12.65 10.72
C ALA A 67 -9.14 12.29 10.69
N ALA A 68 -9.74 12.18 9.50
CA ALA A 68 -11.12 11.79 9.33
C ALA A 68 -11.37 10.35 9.84
N ILE A 69 -10.45 9.44 9.59
CA ILE A 69 -10.52 8.06 10.08
C ILE A 69 -10.43 8.02 11.61
N GLU A 70 -9.52 8.79 12.20
CA GLU A 70 -9.43 8.91 13.66
C GLU A 70 -10.72 9.46 14.29
N HIS A 71 -11.32 10.45 13.66
CA HIS A 71 -12.62 10.99 14.11
C HIS A 71 -13.74 9.96 14.02
N ALA A 72 -13.65 9.03 13.11
CA ALA A 72 -14.65 7.98 12.91
C ALA A 72 -14.44 6.77 13.86
N GLN A 73 -13.49 6.81 14.78
CA GLN A 73 -13.14 5.70 15.67
C GLN A 73 -14.36 5.09 16.35
N ARG A 74 -15.22 5.90 16.94
CA ARG A 74 -16.43 5.43 17.64
C ARG A 74 -17.37 4.68 16.71
N ARG A 75 -17.54 5.17 15.49
CA ARG A 75 -18.39 4.54 14.49
C ARG A 75 -17.82 3.20 14.05
N ILE A 76 -16.50 3.16 13.82
CA ILE A 76 -15.79 1.93 13.48
C ILE A 76 -15.92 0.90 14.61
N GLN A 77 -15.75 1.34 15.86
CA GLN A 77 -15.91 0.46 17.01
C GLN A 77 -17.34 -0.05 17.19
N SER A 78 -18.33 0.75 16.82
CA SER A 78 -19.74 0.33 16.83
C SER A 78 -19.98 -0.84 15.86
N PHE A 79 -19.44 -0.76 14.65
CA PHE A 79 -19.52 -1.86 13.67
C PHE A 79 -18.75 -3.09 14.16
N LEU A 80 -17.59 -2.87 14.76
CA LEU A 80 -16.77 -3.95 15.31
C LEU A 80 -17.50 -4.68 16.44
N ALA A 81 -18.14 -3.95 17.36
CA ALA A 81 -18.91 -4.52 18.44
C ALA A 81 -20.02 -5.43 17.94
N LYS A 82 -20.72 -5.01 16.89
CA LYS A 82 -21.78 -5.82 16.27
C LYS A 82 -21.23 -7.10 15.64
N ARG A 83 -20.07 -7.02 15.03
CA ARG A 83 -19.45 -8.17 14.35
C ARG A 83 -18.87 -9.18 15.34
N LEU A 84 -18.18 -8.71 16.38
CA LEU A 84 -17.51 -9.58 17.33
C LEU A 84 -18.48 -10.30 18.28
N GLN A 85 -19.61 -9.65 18.62
CA GLN A 85 -20.58 -10.20 19.58
C GLN A 85 -19.91 -10.64 20.89
N SER A 86 -18.79 -10.01 21.22
CA SER A 86 -18.00 -10.30 22.40
C SER A 86 -18.43 -9.42 23.56
N ARG A 87 -18.16 -9.90 24.79
CA ARG A 87 -18.43 -9.15 26.01
C ARG A 87 -17.73 -7.79 26.04
N PHE A 88 -16.54 -7.72 25.48
CA PHE A 88 -15.75 -6.49 25.42
C PHE A 88 -15.36 -6.21 23.98
N CYS A 89 -15.58 -4.97 23.54
CA CYS A 89 -15.08 -4.48 22.27
C CYS A 89 -13.69 -3.87 22.47
N PRO A 90 -12.67 -4.30 21.72
CA PRO A 90 -11.35 -3.69 21.84
C PRO A 90 -11.36 -2.21 21.49
N VAL A 91 -10.58 -1.42 22.21
CA VAL A 91 -10.35 -0.02 21.88
C VAL A 91 -9.29 0.01 20.80
N LEU A 92 -9.62 0.58 19.64
CA LEU A 92 -8.72 0.66 18.49
C LEU A 92 -7.96 1.98 18.50
N ARG A 93 -6.65 1.91 18.22
CA ARG A 93 -5.81 3.06 17.97
C ARG A 93 -5.31 2.96 16.54
N PHE A 94 -5.32 4.07 15.82
CA PHE A 94 -4.93 4.13 14.43
C PHE A 94 -3.54 4.75 14.28
N TYR A 95 -2.72 4.13 13.46
CA TYR A 95 -1.37 4.60 13.13
C TYR A 95 -1.18 4.59 11.63
N ARG A 96 -0.43 5.54 11.12
CA ARG A 96 -0.06 5.55 9.71
C ARG A 96 1.10 4.60 9.48
N ASP A 97 0.92 3.70 8.51
CA ASP A 97 1.99 2.82 8.06
C ASP A 97 2.60 3.38 6.78
N GLU A 98 3.74 4.02 6.90
CA GLU A 98 4.49 4.54 5.78
C GLU A 98 5.49 3.55 5.20
N GLY A 99 5.72 2.44 5.89
CA GLY A 99 6.65 1.39 5.45
C GLY A 99 6.25 0.78 4.11
N PHE A 100 4.97 0.51 3.91
CA PHE A 100 4.44 -0.01 2.65
C PHE A 100 4.64 0.99 1.50
N LYS A 101 4.39 2.26 1.74
CA LYS A 101 4.61 3.34 0.77
C LYS A 101 6.09 3.44 0.39
N LYS A 102 6.98 3.43 1.37
CA LYS A 102 8.43 3.46 1.14
C LYS A 102 8.89 2.25 0.35
N THR A 103 8.33 1.07 0.62
CA THR A 103 8.64 -0.15 -0.12
C THR A 103 8.22 -0.01 -1.59
N LEU A 104 7.03 0.52 -1.87
CA LEU A 104 6.58 0.77 -3.23
C LEU A 104 7.44 1.79 -3.96
N GLU A 105 7.83 2.87 -3.30
CA GLU A 105 8.73 3.87 -3.87
C GLU A 105 10.09 3.26 -4.21
N THR A 106 10.63 2.41 -3.35
CA THR A 106 11.87 1.69 -3.59
C THR A 106 11.74 0.73 -4.78
N MET A 107 10.64 0.00 -4.88
CA MET A 107 10.36 -0.89 -6.02
C MET A 107 10.27 -0.10 -7.32
N ASN A 108 9.60 1.05 -7.33
CA ASN A 108 9.52 1.92 -8.51
C ASN A 108 10.89 2.41 -8.96
N LEU A 109 11.77 2.77 -8.01
CA LEU A 109 13.14 3.17 -8.32
C LEU A 109 13.94 2.02 -8.93
N ILE A 110 13.78 0.81 -8.46
CA ILE A 110 14.40 -0.40 -9.00
C ILE A 110 13.92 -0.65 -10.43
N ASP A 111 12.62 -0.55 -10.68
CA ASP A 111 12.01 -0.73 -11.99
C ASP A 111 12.52 0.33 -12.98
N GLN A 112 12.62 1.59 -12.57
CA GLN A 112 13.19 2.67 -13.37
C GLN A 112 14.65 2.40 -13.73
N ALA A 113 15.45 1.97 -12.78
CA ALA A 113 16.85 1.63 -13.01
C ALA A 113 16.99 0.46 -13.98
N ALA A 114 16.13 -0.55 -13.89
CA ALA A 114 16.10 -1.67 -14.81
C ALA A 114 15.74 -1.23 -16.23
N ASP A 115 14.75 -0.34 -16.37
CA ASP A 115 14.34 0.22 -17.67
C ASP A 115 15.46 1.04 -18.31
N GLU A 116 16.16 1.85 -17.51
CA GLU A 116 17.31 2.62 -17.98
C GLU A 116 18.45 1.72 -18.49
N LEU A 117 18.75 0.64 -17.79
CA LEU A 117 19.76 -0.34 -18.20
C LEU A 117 19.34 -1.03 -19.51
N TYR A 118 18.08 -1.39 -19.62
CA TYR A 118 17.55 -2.01 -20.84
C TYR A 118 17.69 -1.09 -22.05
N ASP A 119 17.36 0.19 -21.88
CA ASP A 119 17.49 1.20 -22.94
C ASP A 119 18.96 1.37 -23.37
N LEU A 120 19.90 1.38 -22.42
CA LEU A 120 21.33 1.46 -22.71
C LEU A 120 21.84 0.24 -23.51
N GLU A 121 21.39 -0.96 -23.13
CA GLU A 121 21.73 -2.20 -23.86
C GLU A 121 21.19 -2.17 -25.30
N GLN A 122 19.99 -1.63 -25.50
CA GLN A 122 19.40 -1.48 -26.84
C GLN A 122 20.19 -0.49 -27.70
N GLU A 123 20.65 0.61 -27.13
CA GLU A 123 21.49 1.57 -27.84
C GLU A 123 22.81 0.96 -28.32
N GLU A 124 23.44 0.14 -27.48
CA GLU A 124 24.67 -0.57 -27.85
C GLU A 124 24.42 -1.58 -29.00
N ASP A 125 23.34 -2.34 -28.89
CA ASP A 125 22.96 -3.30 -29.95
C ASP A 125 22.67 -2.59 -31.30
N ASP A 126 21.98 -1.47 -31.27
CA ASP A 126 21.70 -0.67 -32.46
C ASP A 126 22.99 -0.14 -33.13
N LEU A 127 23.97 0.26 -32.33
CA LEU A 127 25.28 0.70 -32.84
C LEU A 127 26.06 -0.45 -33.49
N GLU A 128 26.00 -1.66 -32.96
CA GLU A 128 26.61 -2.85 -33.55
C GLU A 128 25.99 -3.19 -34.91
N TYR A 129 24.67 -3.08 -35.04
CA TYR A 129 23.96 -3.31 -36.30
C TYR A 129 24.32 -2.26 -37.37
N GLU A 130 24.50 -1.02 -37.00
CA GLU A 130 24.92 0.04 -37.91
C GLU A 130 26.33 -0.24 -38.49
N ASP A 131 27.25 -0.70 -37.66
CA ASP A 131 28.59 -1.08 -38.08
C ASP A 131 28.57 -2.27 -39.06
N ASP A 132 27.73 -3.28 -38.82
CA ASP A 132 27.54 -4.43 -39.72
C ASP A 132 26.95 -4.00 -41.06
N ASP A 133 25.98 -3.09 -41.05
CA ASP A 133 25.39 -2.54 -42.29
C ASP A 133 26.41 -1.76 -43.14
N LEU A 134 27.32 -1.04 -42.51
CA LEU A 134 28.40 -0.32 -43.18
C LEU A 134 29.39 -1.29 -43.82
N GLU A 135 29.72 -2.41 -43.21
CA GLU A 135 30.55 -3.46 -43.77
C GLU A 135 29.90 -4.12 -45.01
N ASN A 136 28.60 -4.35 -44.95
CA ASN A 136 27.82 -4.92 -46.05
C ASN A 136 27.74 -3.98 -47.25
N GLU A 137 27.59 -2.67 -47.03
CA GLU A 137 27.61 -1.68 -48.09
C GLU A 137 28.97 -1.67 -48.84
N GLY A 138 30.05 -1.93 -48.10
CA GLY A 138 31.39 -2.06 -48.70
C GLY A 138 31.51 -3.24 -49.66
N ASP A 139 30.84 -4.36 -49.40
CA ASP A 139 30.83 -5.54 -50.28
C ASP A 139 29.97 -5.34 -51.52
N GLU A 140 28.91 -4.55 -51.49
CA GLU A 140 28.05 -4.26 -52.64
C GLU A 140 28.71 -3.39 -53.71
N THR A 141 29.80 -2.72 -53.42
CA THR A 141 30.50 -1.84 -54.35
C THR A 141 31.54 -2.54 -55.22
N GLN A 142 31.73 -3.84 -55.09
CA GLN A 142 32.64 -4.60 -55.99
C GLN A 142 31.94 -5.05 -57.26
N PRO A 143 32.50 -4.76 -58.43
CA PRO A 143 31.95 -5.19 -59.72
C PRO A 143 32.06 -6.70 -59.97
#